data_7db029fe0e02f3a60ca4e8e884514666
#
_entry.id   7db029fe0e02f3a60ca4e8e884514666
#
_cell.length_a   1.000
_cell.length_b   1.000
_cell.length_c   1.000
_cell.angle_alpha   90.00
_cell.angle_beta   90.00
_cell.angle_gamma   90.00
#
_symmetry.space_group_name_H-M   'P 1'
#
loop_
_entity.id
_entity.type
_entity.pdbx_description
1 polymer ?
#
loop_
_entity_poly.entity_id
_entity_poly.type
_entity_poly.pdbx_seq_one_letter_code
_entity_poly.pdbx_strand_id
1 'polypeptide(L)'
;MTEALRLSQVLMPEAHNIALQPGIDRALGGEIAKSVDIDRAHMLMLLEAGLVSADVAHAILDQIDLLESQGFEPLRERPGQRGWYLMYESYLAEQLEPDVAGWLPTARSRNDLSATLAQLSARDLLVQLDTEALELQDMLLRQASRYRTTTMPLFTHGQPALPGTYGHYLAGVASELDLDLRHARLLFDDVDVN
;
A
#
# COMPACT_ATOMS: atom_id res chain seq x y z
N MET A 1 -2.50 -32.88 -2.79
CA MET A 1 -3.09 -32.41 -4.06
C MET A 1 -2.07 -32.65 -5.14
N THR A 2 -2.40 -33.49 -6.12
CA THR A 2 -1.48 -33.97 -7.14
C THR A 2 -0.95 -32.84 -8.02
N GLU A 3 0.32 -32.88 -8.37
CA GLU A 3 1.06 -31.99 -9.30
C GLU A 3 0.34 -31.69 -10.63
N ALA A 4 -0.61 -32.52 -11.01
CA ALA A 4 -1.36 -32.45 -12.26
C ALA A 4 -2.30 -31.19 -12.38
N LEU A 5 -2.57 -30.47 -11.29
CA LEU A 5 -3.41 -29.25 -11.30
C LEU A 5 -2.59 -27.96 -11.26
N ARG A 6 -1.25 -28.02 -11.21
CA ARG A 6 -0.38 -26.86 -11.27
C ARG A 6 0.15 -26.70 -12.70
N LEU A 7 0.06 -25.50 -13.24
CA LEU A 7 0.73 -25.17 -14.50
C LEU A 7 2.21 -25.50 -14.36
N SER A 8 2.66 -26.55 -15.07
CA SER A 8 4.05 -27.04 -15.02
C SER A 8 4.98 -26.24 -15.93
N GLN A 9 4.44 -25.41 -16.83
CA GLN A 9 5.22 -24.61 -17.75
C GLN A 9 5.43 -23.19 -17.19
N VAL A 10 6.65 -22.71 -17.39
CA VAL A 10 7.05 -21.33 -17.07
C VAL A 10 6.52 -20.42 -18.17
N LEU A 11 6.07 -19.21 -17.82
CA LEU A 11 5.71 -18.19 -18.80
C LEU A 11 6.92 -17.85 -19.67
N MET A 12 6.67 -17.52 -20.92
CA MET A 12 7.71 -16.94 -21.80
C MET A 12 8.23 -15.64 -21.13
N PRO A 13 9.53 -15.32 -21.28
CA PRO A 13 10.15 -14.16 -20.63
C PRO A 13 9.39 -12.85 -20.87
N GLU A 14 8.89 -12.62 -22.07
CA GLU A 14 8.13 -11.42 -22.42
C GLU A 14 6.78 -11.37 -21.64
N ALA A 15 6.07 -12.49 -21.56
CA ALA A 15 4.83 -12.59 -20.83
C ALA A 15 5.07 -12.44 -19.31
N HIS A 16 6.15 -13.00 -18.80
CA HIS A 16 6.56 -12.83 -17.40
C HIS A 16 6.84 -11.35 -17.08
N ASN A 17 7.63 -10.67 -17.93
CA ASN A 17 8.00 -9.28 -17.74
C ASN A 17 6.79 -8.31 -17.76
N ILE A 18 5.76 -8.66 -18.53
CA ILE A 18 4.54 -7.83 -18.60
C ILE A 18 3.58 -8.16 -17.43
N ALA A 19 3.38 -9.44 -17.16
CA ALA A 19 2.30 -9.87 -16.25
C ALA A 19 2.73 -9.98 -14.78
N LEU A 20 3.97 -10.34 -14.49
CA LEU A 20 4.43 -10.68 -13.13
C LEU A 20 5.51 -9.74 -12.60
N GLN A 21 6.47 -9.35 -13.44
CA GLN A 21 7.62 -8.55 -13.00
C GLN A 21 7.23 -7.23 -12.33
N PRO A 22 6.26 -6.43 -12.85
CA PRO A 22 5.86 -5.18 -12.20
C PRO A 22 5.31 -5.38 -10.77
N GLY A 23 4.63 -6.51 -10.53
CA GLY A 23 4.14 -6.88 -9.21
C GLY A 23 5.27 -7.30 -8.26
N ILE A 24 6.28 -7.99 -8.78
CA ILE A 24 7.48 -8.40 -8.01
C ILE A 24 8.29 -7.16 -7.62
N ASP A 25 8.55 -6.27 -8.58
CA ASP A 25 9.33 -5.04 -8.33
C ASP A 25 8.65 -4.16 -7.28
N ARG A 26 7.34 -4.02 -7.34
CA ARG A 26 6.55 -3.26 -6.38
C ARG A 26 6.59 -3.91 -4.98
N ALA A 27 6.42 -5.22 -4.91
CA ALA A 27 6.49 -5.96 -3.64
C ALA A 27 7.88 -5.78 -2.99
N LEU A 28 8.95 -6.06 -3.74
CA LEU A 28 10.33 -5.90 -3.27
C LEU A 28 10.75 -4.43 -3.09
N GLY A 29 10.00 -3.49 -3.66
CA GLY A 29 10.12 -2.05 -3.46
C GLY A 29 9.51 -1.52 -2.15
N GLY A 30 8.88 -2.39 -1.34
CA GLY A 30 8.36 -2.04 -0.01
C GLY A 30 7.00 -2.63 0.37
N GLU A 31 6.16 -3.04 -0.59
CA GLU A 31 4.84 -3.61 -0.26
C GLU A 31 4.92 -4.93 0.51
N ILE A 32 6.03 -5.67 0.40
CA ILE A 32 6.22 -6.93 1.09
C ILE A 32 6.22 -6.78 2.61
N ALA A 33 6.71 -5.67 3.14
CA ALA A 33 6.68 -5.40 4.58
C ALA A 33 5.23 -5.35 5.11
N LYS A 34 4.32 -4.68 4.39
CA LYS A 34 2.89 -4.68 4.75
C LYS A 34 2.27 -6.07 4.66
N SER A 35 2.67 -6.85 3.66
CA SER A 35 2.17 -8.22 3.51
C SER A 35 2.60 -9.13 4.66
N VAL A 36 3.81 -8.93 5.12
CA VAL A 36 4.36 -9.62 6.30
C VAL A 36 3.60 -9.24 7.57
N ASP A 37 3.21 -7.98 7.74
CA ASP A 37 2.38 -7.54 8.88
C ASP A 37 0.97 -8.17 8.84
N ILE A 38 0.39 -8.29 7.64
CA ILE A 38 -0.88 -9.01 7.45
C ILE A 38 -0.72 -10.50 7.83
N ASP A 39 0.40 -11.13 7.45
CA ASP A 39 0.68 -12.52 7.77
C ASP A 39 0.89 -12.72 9.28
N ARG A 40 1.57 -11.80 9.97
CA ARG A 40 1.69 -11.80 11.43
C ARG A 40 0.33 -11.72 12.13
N ALA A 41 -0.50 -10.77 11.72
CA ALA A 41 -1.84 -10.61 12.26
C ALA A 41 -2.70 -11.88 12.05
N HIS A 42 -2.59 -12.49 10.86
CA HIS A 42 -3.28 -13.71 10.51
C HIS A 42 -2.81 -14.91 11.37
N MET A 43 -1.51 -15.07 11.57
CA MET A 43 -0.97 -16.14 12.42
C MET A 43 -1.38 -15.97 13.88
N LEU A 44 -1.38 -14.76 14.41
CA LEU A 44 -1.87 -14.46 15.77
C LEU A 44 -3.36 -14.80 15.90
N MET A 45 -4.18 -14.46 14.94
CA MET A 45 -5.59 -14.81 14.89
C MET A 45 -5.80 -16.33 14.88
N LEU A 46 -5.04 -17.08 14.08
CA LEU A 46 -5.12 -18.55 14.05
C LEU A 46 -4.73 -19.17 15.40
N LEU A 47 -3.72 -18.61 16.06
CA LEU A 47 -3.29 -19.04 17.39
C LEU A 47 -4.37 -18.75 18.44
N GLU A 48 -4.93 -17.55 18.47
CA GLU A 48 -6.01 -17.16 19.39
C GLU A 48 -7.29 -18.00 19.19
N ALA A 49 -7.58 -18.34 17.94
CA ALA A 49 -8.70 -19.23 17.59
C ALA A 49 -8.44 -20.71 17.94
N GLY A 50 -7.24 -21.06 18.39
CA GLY A 50 -6.86 -22.45 18.71
C GLY A 50 -6.75 -23.37 17.49
N LEU A 51 -6.60 -22.79 16.30
CA LEU A 51 -6.46 -23.53 15.03
C LEU A 51 -5.02 -23.98 14.78
N VAL A 52 -4.04 -23.31 15.34
CA VAL A 52 -2.62 -23.60 15.23
C VAL A 52 -2.00 -23.64 16.63
N SER A 53 -0.99 -24.50 16.83
CA SER A 53 -0.25 -24.54 18.09
C SER A 53 0.74 -23.36 18.21
N ALA A 54 1.12 -23.02 19.45
CA ALA A 54 2.10 -21.98 19.70
C ALA A 54 3.45 -22.28 19.03
N ASP A 55 3.90 -23.54 19.03
CA ASP A 55 5.18 -23.92 18.39
C ASP A 55 5.17 -23.67 16.88
N VAL A 56 4.06 -23.98 16.20
CA VAL A 56 3.90 -23.75 14.77
C VAL A 56 3.85 -22.24 14.48
N ALA A 57 3.06 -21.50 15.27
CA ALA A 57 2.94 -20.04 15.09
C ALA A 57 4.30 -19.36 15.29
N HIS A 58 5.04 -19.69 16.36
CA HIS A 58 6.38 -19.16 16.62
C HIS A 58 7.35 -19.47 15.49
N ALA A 59 7.40 -20.72 15.00
CA ALA A 59 8.32 -21.10 13.93
C ALA A 59 8.07 -20.28 12.65
N ILE A 60 6.81 -20.01 12.29
CA ILE A 60 6.46 -19.19 11.12
C ILE A 60 6.85 -17.73 11.36
N LEU A 61 6.49 -17.17 12.52
CA LEU A 61 6.76 -15.77 12.87
C LEU A 61 8.27 -15.49 12.96
N ASP A 62 9.04 -16.37 13.58
CA ASP A 62 10.50 -16.26 13.67
C ASP A 62 11.15 -16.27 12.29
N GLN A 63 10.65 -17.10 11.36
CA GLN A 63 11.16 -17.14 9.98
C GLN A 63 10.80 -15.88 9.19
N ILE A 64 9.61 -15.32 9.43
CA ILE A 64 9.20 -14.04 8.86
C ILE A 64 10.09 -12.90 9.38
N ASP A 65 10.34 -12.84 10.69
CA ASP A 65 11.19 -11.84 11.33
C ASP A 65 12.64 -11.94 10.85
N LEU A 66 13.15 -13.15 10.68
CA LEU A 66 14.48 -13.38 10.11
C LEU A 66 14.58 -12.84 8.69
N LEU A 67 13.59 -13.14 7.82
CA LEU A 67 13.55 -12.66 6.44
C LEU A 67 13.48 -11.12 6.36
N GLU A 68 12.67 -10.51 7.22
CA GLU A 68 12.58 -9.05 7.29
C GLU A 68 13.88 -8.42 7.78
N SER A 69 14.52 -8.99 8.81
CA SER A 69 15.82 -8.52 9.31
C SER A 69 16.93 -8.56 8.25
N GLN A 70 16.79 -9.42 7.26
CA GLN A 70 17.67 -9.53 6.08
C GLN A 70 17.27 -8.56 4.94
N GLY A 71 16.30 -7.68 5.16
CA GLY A 71 15.83 -6.75 4.13
C GLY A 71 15.20 -7.44 2.92
N PHE A 72 14.67 -8.64 3.11
CA PHE A 72 14.09 -9.49 2.04
C PHE A 72 15.09 -9.87 0.91
N GLU A 73 16.39 -9.71 1.13
CA GLU A 73 17.42 -10.05 0.14
C GLU A 73 17.32 -11.50 -0.38
N PRO A 74 17.01 -12.54 0.44
CA PRO A 74 16.84 -13.89 -0.08
C PRO A 74 15.76 -14.06 -1.14
N LEU A 75 14.80 -13.12 -1.24
CA LEU A 75 13.74 -13.15 -2.25
C LEU A 75 14.18 -12.51 -3.57
N ARG A 76 15.13 -11.55 -3.55
CA ARG A 76 15.56 -10.80 -4.74
C ARG A 76 16.25 -11.70 -5.78
N GLU A 77 16.89 -12.75 -5.33
CA GLU A 77 17.61 -13.72 -6.20
C GLU A 77 16.70 -14.84 -6.72
N ARG A 78 15.41 -14.84 -6.32
CA ARG A 78 14.48 -15.90 -6.69
C ARG A 78 13.72 -15.59 -7.97
N PRO A 79 13.56 -16.59 -8.85
CA PRO A 79 12.71 -16.42 -10.02
C PRO A 79 11.24 -16.36 -9.59
N GLY A 80 10.61 -15.21 -9.71
CA GLY A 80 9.18 -15.01 -9.40
C GLY A 80 8.23 -15.60 -10.46
N GLN A 81 8.42 -16.86 -10.84
CA GLN A 81 7.72 -17.52 -11.96
C GLN A 81 6.19 -17.52 -11.87
N ARG A 82 5.63 -17.30 -10.67
CA ARG A 82 4.20 -17.26 -10.38
C ARG A 82 3.78 -16.02 -9.58
N GLY A 83 4.60 -14.96 -9.64
CA GLY A 83 4.42 -13.73 -8.90
C GLY A 83 5.07 -13.77 -7.51
N TRP A 84 5.15 -12.61 -6.89
CA TRP A 84 5.92 -12.37 -5.67
C TRP A 84 5.40 -13.16 -4.46
N TYR A 85 4.09 -13.30 -4.31
CA TYR A 85 3.52 -13.95 -3.13
C TYR A 85 3.84 -15.45 -3.09
N LEU A 86 3.74 -16.15 -4.24
CA LEU A 86 4.15 -17.56 -4.31
C LEU A 86 5.66 -17.73 -4.18
N MET A 87 6.46 -16.75 -4.60
CA MET A 87 7.90 -16.72 -4.38
C MET A 87 8.21 -16.64 -2.87
N TYR A 88 7.51 -15.79 -2.14
CA TYR A 88 7.60 -15.64 -0.70
C TYR A 88 7.11 -16.91 0.03
N GLU A 89 5.91 -17.43 -0.28
CA GLU A 89 5.41 -18.70 0.30
C GLU A 89 6.37 -19.86 0.05
N SER A 90 6.93 -19.96 -1.16
CA SER A 90 7.90 -21.03 -1.48
C SER A 90 9.18 -20.89 -0.67
N TYR A 91 9.63 -19.67 -0.44
CA TYR A 91 10.80 -19.42 0.41
C TYR A 91 10.52 -19.90 1.85
N LEU A 92 9.41 -19.52 2.45
CA LEU A 92 9.05 -19.97 3.79
C LEU A 92 8.92 -21.50 3.87
N ALA A 93 8.31 -22.12 2.85
CA ALA A 93 8.14 -23.56 2.79
C ALA A 93 9.47 -24.33 2.66
N GLU A 94 10.51 -23.70 2.15
CA GLU A 94 11.86 -24.32 2.10
C GLU A 94 12.65 -24.15 3.41
N GLN A 95 12.30 -23.15 4.22
CA GLN A 95 12.98 -22.87 5.49
C GLN A 95 12.30 -23.57 6.68
N LEU A 96 11.06 -24.01 6.52
CA LEU A 96 10.23 -24.60 7.56
C LEU A 96 9.93 -26.08 7.24
N GLU A 97 9.65 -26.85 8.29
CA GLU A 97 9.15 -28.21 8.11
C GLU A 97 7.82 -28.20 7.33
N PRO A 98 7.57 -29.21 6.46
CA PRO A 98 6.37 -29.24 5.62
C PRO A 98 5.05 -29.13 6.38
N ASP A 99 4.98 -29.72 7.57
CA ASP A 99 3.80 -29.70 8.45
C ASP A 99 3.60 -28.31 9.11
N VAL A 100 4.61 -27.45 9.12
CA VAL A 100 4.57 -26.10 9.66
C VAL A 100 4.23 -25.10 8.57
N ALA A 101 4.94 -25.13 7.44
CA ALA A 101 4.80 -24.15 6.36
C ALA A 101 3.38 -24.07 5.77
N GLY A 102 2.63 -25.17 5.80
CA GLY A 102 1.27 -25.25 5.27
C GLY A 102 0.21 -24.46 6.06
N TRP A 103 0.52 -23.98 7.25
CA TRP A 103 -0.45 -23.28 8.09
C TRP A 103 -0.66 -21.82 7.71
N LEU A 104 0.34 -21.13 7.15
CA LEU A 104 0.25 -19.71 6.84
C LEU A 104 -0.98 -19.33 5.98
N PRO A 105 -1.32 -20.05 4.89
CA PRO A 105 -2.50 -19.72 4.08
C PRO A 105 -3.83 -20.28 4.63
N THR A 106 -3.85 -20.90 5.82
CA THR A 106 -5.05 -21.54 6.36
C THR A 106 -6.20 -20.57 6.53
N ALA A 107 -7.38 -20.95 6.04
CA ALA A 107 -8.63 -20.18 6.10
C ALA A 107 -8.57 -18.79 5.45
N ARG A 108 -7.57 -18.50 4.59
CA ARG A 108 -7.41 -17.21 3.90
C ARG A 108 -7.18 -17.41 2.40
N SER A 109 -7.86 -16.62 1.59
CA SER A 109 -7.57 -16.47 0.17
C SER A 109 -6.46 -15.44 -0.06
N ARG A 110 -5.74 -15.56 -1.17
CA ARG A 110 -4.83 -14.49 -1.63
C ARG A 110 -5.58 -13.20 -1.99
N ASN A 111 -6.87 -13.30 -2.30
CA ASN A 111 -7.70 -12.12 -2.54
C ASN A 111 -7.89 -11.29 -1.25
N ASP A 112 -8.04 -11.95 -0.11
CA ASP A 112 -8.16 -11.28 1.19
C ASP A 112 -6.86 -10.51 1.51
N LEU A 113 -5.70 -11.17 1.34
CA LEU A 113 -4.40 -10.49 1.47
C LEU A 113 -4.27 -9.30 0.53
N SER A 114 -4.64 -9.47 -0.74
CA SER A 114 -4.53 -8.40 -1.75
C SER A 114 -5.46 -7.23 -1.45
N ALA A 115 -6.67 -7.48 -0.95
CA ALA A 115 -7.61 -6.44 -0.56
C ALA A 115 -7.08 -5.63 0.64
N THR A 116 -6.62 -6.31 1.69
CA THR A 116 -6.03 -5.65 2.86
C THR A 116 -4.77 -4.86 2.50
N LEU A 117 -3.90 -5.42 1.65
CA LEU A 117 -2.71 -4.72 1.17
C LEU A 117 -3.06 -3.45 0.38
N ALA A 118 -4.11 -3.51 -0.46
CA ALA A 118 -4.59 -2.34 -1.20
C ALA A 118 -5.12 -1.24 -0.25
N GLN A 119 -5.85 -1.61 0.80
CA GLN A 119 -6.34 -0.67 1.81
C GLN A 119 -5.19 -0.02 2.59
N LEU A 120 -4.21 -0.80 3.07
CA LEU A 120 -3.03 -0.28 3.75
C LEU A 120 -2.24 0.69 2.86
N SER A 121 -2.10 0.35 1.56
CA SER A 121 -1.42 1.22 0.60
C SER A 121 -2.22 2.49 0.29
N ALA A 122 -3.55 2.41 0.22
CA ALA A 122 -4.41 3.58 0.06
C ALA A 122 -4.32 4.53 1.27
N ARG A 123 -4.26 3.98 2.51
CA ARG A 123 -4.05 4.79 3.73
C ARG A 123 -2.76 5.60 3.66
N ASP A 124 -1.64 4.96 3.30
CA ASP A 124 -0.35 5.65 3.20
C ASP A 124 -0.39 6.77 2.16
N LEU A 125 -1.02 6.52 1.00
CA LEU A 125 -1.19 7.54 -0.05
C LEU A 125 -2.07 8.69 0.40
N LEU A 126 -3.15 8.42 1.15
CA LEU A 126 -4.03 9.48 1.70
C LEU A 126 -3.30 10.33 2.74
N VAL A 127 -2.49 9.73 3.62
CA VAL A 127 -1.66 10.47 4.59
C VAL A 127 -0.65 11.36 3.88
N GLN A 128 0.01 10.84 2.84
CA GLN A 128 0.94 11.64 2.05
C GLN A 128 0.23 12.79 1.34
N LEU A 129 -0.90 12.53 0.70
CA LEU A 129 -1.72 13.54 0.02
C LEU A 129 -2.17 14.64 0.99
N ASP A 130 -2.69 14.26 2.18
CA ASP A 130 -3.13 15.22 3.20
C ASP A 130 -1.96 16.11 3.65
N THR A 131 -0.78 15.53 3.85
CA THR A 131 0.43 16.26 4.25
C THR A 131 0.85 17.29 3.19
N GLU A 132 0.98 16.86 1.92
CA GLU A 132 1.38 17.75 0.81
C GLU A 132 0.33 18.85 0.55
N ALA A 133 -0.95 18.53 0.66
CA ALA A 133 -2.05 19.49 0.48
C ALA A 133 -2.09 20.53 1.62
N LEU A 134 -1.82 20.12 2.88
CA LEU A 134 -1.70 21.05 4.01
C LEU A 134 -0.52 22.01 3.84
N GLU A 135 0.63 21.54 3.35
CA GLU A 135 1.78 22.39 3.04
C GLU A 135 1.45 23.40 1.95
N LEU A 136 0.76 22.97 0.89
CA LEU A 136 0.28 23.86 -0.17
C LEU A 136 -0.71 24.89 0.38
N GLN A 137 -1.65 24.49 1.23
CA GLN A 137 -2.65 25.40 1.83
C GLN A 137 -1.98 26.47 2.70
N ASP A 138 -1.01 26.08 3.54
CA ASP A 138 -0.25 27.04 4.36
C ASP A 138 0.51 28.03 3.49
N MET A 139 1.14 27.59 2.41
CA MET A 139 1.83 28.46 1.46
C MET A 139 0.85 29.43 0.80
N LEU A 140 -0.32 28.96 0.34
CA LEU A 140 -1.37 29.82 -0.27
C LEU A 140 -1.86 30.89 0.72
N LEU A 141 -2.11 30.51 1.97
CA LEU A 141 -2.57 31.44 3.01
C LEU A 141 -1.52 32.51 3.36
N ARG A 142 -0.23 32.12 3.45
CA ARG A 142 0.86 33.09 3.63
C ARG A 142 0.96 34.05 2.47
N GLN A 143 0.85 33.59 1.24
CA GLN A 143 0.84 34.44 0.06
C GLN A 143 -0.42 35.31 -0.01
N ALA A 144 -1.59 34.77 0.33
CA ALA A 144 -2.85 35.55 0.42
C ALA A 144 -2.72 36.71 1.40
N SER A 145 -2.14 36.46 2.57
CA SER A 145 -1.86 37.53 3.57
C SER A 145 -0.90 38.58 3.04
N ARG A 146 0.20 38.16 2.37
CA ARG A 146 1.19 39.06 1.79
C ARG A 146 0.61 39.97 0.71
N TYR A 147 -0.29 39.45 -0.14
CA TYR A 147 -0.85 40.15 -1.27
C TYR A 147 -2.30 40.62 -1.05
N ARG A 148 -2.74 40.75 0.19
CA ARG A 148 -4.11 41.10 0.57
C ARG A 148 -4.61 42.45 -0.02
N THR A 149 -3.71 43.39 -0.33
CA THR A 149 -4.01 44.70 -0.88
C THR A 149 -3.57 44.86 -2.33
N THR A 150 -2.95 43.85 -2.94
CA THR A 150 -2.48 43.88 -4.33
C THR A 150 -3.68 43.74 -5.26
N THR A 151 -4.07 44.87 -5.91
CA THR A 151 -5.19 44.90 -6.82
C THR A 151 -4.91 44.20 -8.12
N MET A 152 -5.85 43.40 -8.61
CA MET A 152 -5.81 42.73 -9.91
C MET A 152 -7.20 42.68 -10.55
N PRO A 153 -7.30 42.62 -11.89
CA PRO A 153 -8.57 42.36 -12.54
C PRO A 153 -8.95 40.87 -12.36
N LEU A 154 -10.20 40.63 -12.02
CA LEU A 154 -10.81 39.30 -12.10
C LEU A 154 -11.43 39.17 -13.50
N PHE A 155 -11.21 38.02 -14.13
CA PHE A 155 -11.61 37.74 -15.50
C PHE A 155 -12.82 36.81 -15.55
N THR A 156 -13.70 37.06 -16.53
CA THR A 156 -14.72 36.10 -16.96
C THR A 156 -14.74 36.07 -18.49
N HIS A 157 -14.82 34.85 -19.04
CA HIS A 157 -14.74 34.63 -20.50
C HIS A 157 -13.56 35.30 -21.19
N GLY A 158 -12.40 35.37 -20.50
CA GLY A 158 -11.20 36.02 -21.02
C GLY A 158 -11.23 37.57 -21.02
N GLN A 159 -12.25 38.20 -20.42
CA GLN A 159 -12.40 39.65 -20.31
C GLN A 159 -12.28 40.11 -18.87
N PRO A 160 -11.65 41.29 -18.60
CA PRO A 160 -11.69 41.91 -17.27
C PRO A 160 -13.14 42.20 -16.86
N ALA A 161 -13.57 41.73 -15.69
CA ALA A 161 -14.93 41.83 -15.22
C ALA A 161 -15.05 42.71 -13.96
N LEU A 162 -14.26 42.42 -12.94
CA LEU A 162 -14.33 43.05 -11.63
C LEU A 162 -12.93 43.37 -11.10
N PRO A 163 -12.75 44.44 -10.31
CA PRO A 163 -11.53 44.58 -9.49
C PRO A 163 -11.58 43.63 -8.32
N GLY A 164 -10.44 43.00 -8.03
CA GLY A 164 -10.24 42.17 -6.88
C GLY A 164 -8.84 42.31 -6.31
N THR A 165 -8.48 41.47 -5.37
CA THR A 165 -7.08 41.40 -4.90
C THR A 165 -6.50 40.03 -5.13
N TYR A 166 -5.22 39.98 -5.37
CA TYR A 166 -4.50 38.68 -5.54
C TYR A 166 -4.58 37.85 -4.26
N GLY A 167 -4.53 38.50 -3.08
CA GLY A 167 -4.73 37.82 -1.81
C GLY A 167 -6.12 37.16 -1.69
N HIS A 168 -7.18 37.84 -2.15
CA HIS A 168 -8.54 37.25 -2.16
C HIS A 168 -8.62 36.01 -3.08
N TYR A 169 -8.02 36.10 -4.28
CA TYR A 169 -7.96 34.96 -5.19
C TYR A 169 -7.25 33.74 -4.56
N LEU A 170 -6.06 33.93 -3.95
CA LEU A 170 -5.32 32.86 -3.29
C LEU A 170 -6.07 32.27 -2.08
N ALA A 171 -6.75 33.13 -1.30
CA ALA A 171 -7.60 32.68 -0.19
C ALA A 171 -8.76 31.80 -0.68
N GLY A 172 -9.36 32.16 -1.84
CA GLY A 172 -10.38 31.32 -2.48
C GLY A 172 -9.86 29.94 -2.85
N VAL A 173 -8.68 29.85 -3.49
CA VAL A 173 -8.05 28.56 -3.82
C VAL A 173 -7.75 27.73 -2.55
N ALA A 174 -7.23 28.39 -1.48
CA ALA A 174 -6.98 27.72 -0.21
C ALA A 174 -8.26 27.20 0.46
N SER A 175 -9.39 27.89 0.28
CA SER A 175 -10.69 27.47 0.80
C SER A 175 -11.25 26.24 0.09
N GLU A 176 -11.08 26.17 -1.24
CA GLU A 176 -11.45 24.95 -2.00
C GLU A 176 -10.60 23.76 -1.60
N LEU A 177 -9.29 23.97 -1.41
CA LEU A 177 -8.39 22.92 -0.94
C LEU A 177 -8.78 22.41 0.46
N ASP A 178 -9.27 23.26 1.37
CA ASP A 178 -9.80 22.84 2.68
C ASP A 178 -11.01 21.90 2.53
N LEU A 179 -11.87 22.13 1.54
CA LEU A 179 -12.98 21.25 1.25
C LEU A 179 -12.49 19.88 0.76
N ASP A 180 -11.50 19.84 -0.13
CA ASP A 180 -10.91 18.61 -0.65
C ASP A 180 -10.22 17.81 0.47
N LEU A 181 -9.50 18.48 1.38
CA LEU A 181 -8.90 17.87 2.56
C LEU A 181 -9.94 17.23 3.49
N ARG A 182 -11.09 17.85 3.68
CA ARG A 182 -12.20 17.25 4.44
C ARG A 182 -12.72 15.97 3.77
N HIS A 183 -12.84 15.96 2.46
CA HIS A 183 -13.24 14.77 1.71
C HIS A 183 -12.18 13.65 1.80
N ALA A 184 -10.90 14.00 1.73
CA ALA A 184 -9.80 13.04 1.89
C ALA A 184 -9.82 12.35 3.28
N ARG A 185 -10.16 13.10 4.34
CA ARG A 185 -10.32 12.53 5.70
C ARG A 185 -11.48 11.55 5.80
N LEU A 186 -12.62 11.83 5.16
CA LEU A 186 -13.74 10.88 5.10
C LEU A 186 -13.34 9.60 4.37
N LEU A 187 -12.59 9.72 3.26
CA LEU A 187 -12.05 8.55 2.55
C LEU A 187 -11.05 7.76 3.40
N PHE A 188 -10.25 8.44 4.23
CA PHE A 188 -9.34 7.77 5.16
C PHE A 188 -10.11 6.91 6.17
N ASP A 189 -11.19 7.44 6.74
CA ASP A 189 -12.04 6.69 7.67
C ASP A 189 -12.67 5.47 6.99
N ASP A 190 -13.07 5.59 5.72
CA ASP A 190 -13.64 4.48 4.93
C ASP A 190 -12.63 3.36 4.63
N VAL A 191 -11.35 3.69 4.40
CA VAL A 191 -10.31 2.69 4.14
C VAL A 191 -9.64 2.15 5.41
N ASP A 192 -9.92 2.74 6.57
CA ASP A 192 -9.42 2.27 7.87
C ASP A 192 -10.31 1.16 8.48
N VAL A 193 -11.45 0.90 7.88
CA VAL A 193 -12.38 -0.16 8.28
C VAL A 193 -12.13 -1.40 7.43
N ASN A 194 -11.86 -2.52 8.09
CA ASN A 194 -11.63 -3.82 7.45
C ASN A 194 -12.75 -4.80 7.82
#